data_1109248188b43f4a77071b81d688e8e7
#
_entry.id   1109248188b43f4a77071b81d688e8e7
#
_cell.length_a   1.000
_cell.length_b   1.000
_cell.length_c   1.000
_cell.angle_alpha   90.00
_cell.angle_beta   90.00
_cell.angle_gamma   90.00
#
_symmetry.space_group_name_H-M   'P 1'
#
loop_
_entity.id
_entity.type
_entity.pdbx_description
1 polymer ?
#
loop_
_entity_poly.entity_id
_entity_poly.type
_entity_poly.pdbx_seq_one_letter_code
_entity_poly.pdbx_strand_id
1 'polypeptide(L)'
;MALQDFGRKVGLPRSIKTDNAKTETGQKWTSWCREYCVDSKYTEPHSPWQNRAEHAIGDLSIMVRRCMRAFNAPLNRHHWCQRWCVHVRNHLASRKLGWRTATEKLTGNTPDISMFRFHFWEDIEYFNPGTKQPEHGWLPGRFLGIAWDVGDHLTYFVETENPTGRNVILARSTIRARQPTSSLDS
;
A
#
# COMPACT_ATOMS: atom_id res chain seq x y z
N MET A 1 -7.28 -10.05 15.23
CA MET A 1 -6.03 -9.35 15.03
C MET A 1 -5.68 -9.43 13.55
N ALA A 2 -4.44 -9.41 13.07
CA ALA A 2 -4.16 -9.26 11.62
C ALA A 2 -4.97 -10.20 10.69
N LEU A 3 -5.17 -11.46 11.09
CA LEU A 3 -5.93 -12.43 10.30
C LEU A 3 -7.45 -12.19 10.33
N GLN A 4 -7.98 -11.71 11.45
CA GLN A 4 -9.38 -11.29 11.58
C GLN A 4 -9.65 -10.01 10.78
N ASP A 5 -8.69 -9.08 10.75
CA ASP A 5 -8.79 -7.86 9.95
C ASP A 5 -8.71 -8.19 8.45
N PHE A 6 -7.88 -9.15 8.07
CA PHE A 6 -7.85 -9.69 6.71
C PHE A 6 -9.20 -10.31 6.33
N GLY A 7 -9.74 -11.21 7.17
CA GLY A 7 -11.05 -11.85 6.95
C GLY A 7 -12.19 -10.84 6.81
N ARG A 8 -12.16 -9.75 7.60
CA ARG A 8 -13.16 -8.67 7.52
C ARG A 8 -13.07 -7.88 6.21
N LYS A 9 -11.85 -7.59 5.75
CA LYS A 9 -11.63 -6.72 4.57
C LYS A 9 -11.68 -7.47 3.24
N VAL A 10 -11.23 -8.71 3.22
CA VAL A 10 -10.96 -9.49 2.00
C VAL A 10 -11.85 -10.71 1.88
N GLY A 11 -12.40 -11.17 2.98
CA GLY A 11 -13.13 -12.42 3.09
C GLY A 11 -12.26 -13.56 3.64
N LEU A 12 -12.92 -14.62 4.11
CA LEU A 12 -12.24 -15.79 4.66
C LEU A 12 -11.71 -16.69 3.53
N PRO A 13 -10.44 -17.08 3.54
CA PRO A 13 -9.91 -18.01 2.55
C PRO A 13 -10.41 -19.42 2.85
N ARG A 14 -10.61 -20.23 1.82
CA ARG A 14 -10.95 -21.66 1.98
C ARG A 14 -9.82 -22.44 2.66
N SER A 15 -8.57 -22.09 2.36
CA SER A 15 -7.41 -22.74 2.96
C SER A 15 -6.25 -21.77 3.12
N ILE A 16 -5.47 -21.95 4.18
CA ILE A 16 -4.23 -21.22 4.42
C ILE A 16 -3.09 -22.22 4.48
N LYS A 17 -2.01 -21.94 3.73
CA LYS A 17 -0.77 -22.70 3.79
C LYS A 17 0.29 -21.90 4.52
N THR A 18 0.82 -22.47 5.61
CA THR A 18 1.82 -21.85 6.47
C THR A 18 3.08 -22.71 6.56
N ASP A 19 4.15 -22.17 7.10
CA ASP A 19 5.27 -22.96 7.60
C ASP A 19 4.91 -23.61 8.94
N ASN A 20 5.75 -24.52 9.43
CA ASN A 20 5.52 -25.22 10.70
C ASN A 20 5.94 -24.38 11.93
N ALA A 21 5.88 -23.05 11.89
CA ALA A 21 6.20 -22.23 13.03
C ALA A 21 5.25 -22.51 14.20
N LYS A 22 5.76 -22.48 15.43
CA LYS A 22 4.98 -22.75 16.66
C LYS A 22 3.77 -21.84 16.81
N THR A 23 3.82 -20.63 16.26
CA THR A 23 2.72 -19.66 16.24
C THR A 23 1.55 -20.13 15.38
N GLU A 24 1.83 -20.92 14.35
CA GLU A 24 0.88 -21.39 13.33
C GLU A 24 0.44 -22.84 13.54
N THR A 25 1.03 -23.52 14.52
CA THR A 25 0.61 -24.85 14.99
C THR A 25 -0.03 -24.80 16.37
N GLY A 26 -0.01 -23.64 17.02
CA GLY A 26 -0.53 -23.47 18.38
C GLY A 26 -2.06 -23.56 18.46
N GLN A 27 -2.54 -23.80 19.69
CA GLN A 27 -3.97 -24.00 19.97
C GLN A 27 -4.85 -22.84 19.49
N LYS A 28 -4.37 -21.59 19.64
CA LYS A 28 -5.11 -20.39 19.17
C LYS A 28 -5.33 -20.38 17.66
N TRP A 29 -4.32 -20.80 16.90
CA TRP A 29 -4.41 -20.93 15.45
C TRP A 29 -5.40 -22.01 15.04
N THR A 30 -5.27 -23.20 15.64
CA THR A 30 -6.15 -24.35 15.35
C THR A 30 -7.61 -24.05 15.69
N SER A 31 -7.85 -23.39 16.84
CA SER A 31 -9.20 -22.98 17.24
C SER A 31 -9.79 -21.97 16.25
N TRP A 32 -9.01 -20.98 15.82
CA TRP A 32 -9.44 -20.00 14.83
C TRP A 32 -9.79 -20.67 13.49
N CYS A 33 -8.93 -21.56 12.99
CA CYS A 33 -9.20 -22.28 11.73
C CYS A 33 -10.49 -23.12 11.82
N ARG A 34 -10.76 -23.75 12.95
CA ARG A 34 -12.00 -24.53 13.18
C ARG A 34 -13.22 -23.63 13.25
N GLU A 35 -13.14 -22.53 13.99
CA GLU A 35 -14.22 -21.57 14.16
C GLU A 35 -14.69 -21.00 12.81
N TYR A 36 -13.75 -20.69 11.92
CA TYR A 36 -14.04 -20.08 10.61
C TYR A 36 -14.03 -21.08 9.44
N CYS A 37 -14.01 -22.39 9.71
CA CYS A 37 -14.00 -23.44 8.69
C CYS A 37 -12.90 -23.28 7.63
N VAL A 38 -11.70 -22.86 8.05
CA VAL A 38 -10.54 -22.66 7.18
C VAL A 38 -9.61 -23.87 7.24
N ASP A 39 -9.30 -24.48 6.09
CA ASP A 39 -8.34 -25.58 6.00
C ASP A 39 -6.92 -25.08 6.28
N SER A 40 -6.27 -25.64 7.30
CA SER A 40 -4.85 -25.36 7.57
C SER A 40 -3.97 -26.41 6.88
N LYS A 41 -3.03 -25.94 6.05
CA LYS A 41 -2.05 -26.75 5.35
C LYS A 41 -0.65 -26.27 5.73
N TYR A 42 0.29 -27.21 5.81
CA TYR A 42 1.67 -26.90 6.16
C TYR A 42 2.60 -27.18 5.00
N THR A 43 3.71 -26.45 4.92
CA THR A 43 4.81 -26.76 4.01
C THR A 43 5.63 -27.92 4.57
N GLU A 44 6.26 -28.70 3.73
CA GLU A 44 7.24 -29.69 4.16
C GLU A 44 8.45 -29.00 4.78
N PRO A 45 9.03 -29.60 5.83
CA PRO A 45 10.30 -29.10 6.38
C PRO A 45 11.37 -29.06 5.27
N HIS A 46 12.18 -28.00 5.29
CA HIS A 46 13.28 -27.80 4.33
C HIS A 46 12.87 -27.67 2.86
N SER A 47 11.60 -27.29 2.60
CA SER A 47 11.07 -27.12 1.25
C SER A 47 10.66 -25.65 0.97
N PRO A 48 11.62 -24.70 0.93
CA PRO A 48 11.33 -23.27 0.80
C PRO A 48 10.59 -22.92 -0.51
N TRP A 49 10.78 -23.72 -1.58
CA TRP A 49 10.07 -23.54 -2.85
C TRP A 49 8.56 -23.72 -2.74
N GLN A 50 8.07 -24.39 -1.72
CA GLN A 50 6.64 -24.55 -1.45
C GLN A 50 6.02 -23.29 -0.82
N ASN A 51 6.84 -22.41 -0.25
CA ASN A 51 6.37 -21.19 0.39
C ASN A 51 6.21 -20.06 -0.62
N ARG A 52 5.04 -19.97 -1.23
CA ARG A 52 4.71 -18.90 -2.20
C ARG A 52 4.75 -17.50 -1.57
N ALA A 53 4.54 -17.40 -0.26
CA ALA A 53 4.56 -16.12 0.44
C ALA A 53 5.98 -15.55 0.49
N GLU A 54 7.01 -16.38 0.75
CA GLU A 54 8.40 -15.95 0.72
C GLU A 54 8.82 -15.40 -0.63
N HIS A 55 8.46 -16.08 -1.72
CA HIS A 55 8.72 -15.59 -3.07
C HIS A 55 8.02 -14.24 -3.32
N ALA A 56 6.76 -14.11 -2.89
CA ALA A 56 6.02 -12.86 -3.06
C ALA A 56 6.61 -11.72 -2.24
N ILE A 57 7.13 -12.01 -1.03
CA ILE A 57 7.83 -11.04 -0.17
C ILE A 57 9.17 -10.65 -0.80
N GLY A 58 9.92 -11.62 -1.36
CA GLY A 58 11.16 -11.35 -2.09
C GLY A 58 10.95 -10.41 -3.28
N ASP A 59 9.98 -10.72 -4.13
CA ASP A 59 9.61 -9.88 -5.28
C ASP A 59 9.21 -8.45 -4.83
N LEU A 60 8.38 -8.36 -3.77
CA LEU A 60 7.96 -7.09 -3.21
C LEU A 60 9.16 -6.28 -2.68
N SER A 61 10.09 -6.93 -1.99
CA SER A 61 11.30 -6.29 -1.45
C SER A 61 12.17 -5.70 -2.56
N ILE A 62 12.28 -6.40 -3.69
CA ILE A 62 12.99 -5.91 -4.88
C ILE A 62 12.26 -4.68 -5.47
N MET A 63 10.94 -4.76 -5.59
CA MET A 63 10.11 -3.66 -6.11
C MET A 63 10.25 -2.41 -5.24
N VAL A 64 10.15 -2.55 -3.92
CA VAL A 64 10.29 -1.46 -2.95
C VAL A 64 11.67 -0.81 -3.07
N ARG A 65 12.75 -1.62 -3.11
CA ARG A 65 14.12 -1.11 -3.23
C ARG A 65 14.31 -0.31 -4.52
N ARG A 66 13.77 -0.79 -5.64
CA ARG A 66 13.81 -0.08 -6.93
C ARG A 66 13.03 1.23 -6.87
N CYS A 67 11.82 1.21 -6.31
CA CYS A 67 10.99 2.38 -6.14
C CYS A 67 11.67 3.46 -5.28
N MET A 68 12.20 3.07 -4.11
CA MET A 68 12.91 3.99 -3.21
C MET A 68 14.10 4.66 -3.89
N ARG A 69 14.87 3.90 -4.70
CA ARG A 69 16.02 4.43 -5.45
C ARG A 69 15.58 5.34 -6.58
N ALA A 70 14.58 4.94 -7.36
CA ALA A 70 14.11 5.69 -8.53
C ALA A 70 13.62 7.08 -8.15
N PHE A 71 12.99 7.22 -7.00
CA PHE A 71 12.39 8.47 -6.53
C PHE A 71 13.18 9.14 -5.40
N ASN A 72 14.39 8.64 -5.12
CA ASN A 72 15.28 9.18 -4.08
C ASN A 72 14.58 9.37 -2.73
N ALA A 73 13.71 8.41 -2.37
CA ALA A 73 12.94 8.48 -1.15
C ALA A 73 13.80 8.12 0.09
N PRO A 74 13.63 8.79 1.24
CA PRO A 74 14.42 8.55 2.43
C PRO A 74 14.06 7.20 3.06
N LEU A 75 15.06 6.50 3.63
CA LEU A 75 14.92 5.15 4.17
C LEU A 75 13.84 5.02 5.25
N ASN A 76 13.62 6.05 6.03
CA ASN A 76 12.56 6.07 7.07
C ASN A 76 11.13 6.06 6.49
N ARG A 77 10.98 6.15 5.16
CA ARG A 77 9.69 6.01 4.45
C ARG A 77 9.50 4.64 3.80
N HIS A 78 10.39 3.69 4.10
CA HIS A 78 10.35 2.34 3.54
C HIS A 78 8.97 1.66 3.69
N HIS A 79 8.33 1.74 4.86
CA HIS A 79 7.03 1.11 5.09
C HIS A 79 5.89 1.73 4.25
N TRP A 80 5.95 3.04 3.98
CA TRP A 80 5.00 3.72 3.08
C TRP A 80 5.20 3.27 1.64
N CYS A 81 6.47 3.18 1.20
CA CYS A 81 6.81 2.65 -0.11
C CYS A 81 6.35 1.20 -0.27
N GLN A 82 6.50 0.37 0.77
CA GLN A 82 6.02 -1.01 0.77
C GLN A 82 4.50 -1.07 0.59
N ARG A 83 3.73 -0.27 1.33
CA ARG A 83 2.26 -0.18 1.17
C ARG A 83 1.88 0.24 -0.24
N TRP A 84 2.54 1.25 -0.79
CA TRP A 84 2.34 1.71 -2.15
C TRP A 84 2.62 0.62 -3.17
N CYS A 85 3.75 -0.07 -3.07
CA CYS A 85 4.14 -1.15 -3.98
C CYS A 85 3.16 -2.34 -3.94
N VAL A 86 2.67 -2.72 -2.75
CA VAL A 86 1.62 -3.75 -2.62
C VAL A 86 0.37 -3.33 -3.38
N HIS A 87 0.01 -2.06 -3.25
CA HIS A 87 -1.16 -1.51 -3.90
C HIS A 87 -1.06 -1.55 -5.41
N VAL A 88 0.00 -1.00 -5.94
CA VAL A 88 0.30 -1.05 -7.37
C VAL A 88 0.31 -2.50 -7.88
N ARG A 89 0.99 -3.41 -7.16
CA ARG A 89 1.08 -4.82 -7.54
C ARG A 89 -0.29 -5.51 -7.64
N ASN A 90 -1.20 -5.20 -6.74
CA ASN A 90 -2.55 -5.77 -6.73
C ASN A 90 -3.43 -5.27 -7.91
N HIS A 91 -3.06 -4.13 -8.50
CA HIS A 91 -3.73 -3.53 -9.65
C HIS A 91 -3.02 -3.75 -10.99
N LEU A 92 -1.87 -4.45 -10.98
CA LEU A 92 -1.19 -4.86 -12.20
C LEU A 92 -1.68 -6.22 -12.69
N ALA A 93 -1.94 -6.32 -13.99
CA ALA A 93 -2.28 -7.58 -14.62
C ALA A 93 -1.10 -8.55 -14.58
N SER A 94 -1.36 -9.82 -14.31
CA SER A 94 -0.35 -10.85 -14.20
C SER A 94 -0.68 -12.06 -15.08
N ARG A 95 0.31 -12.58 -15.79
CA ARG A 95 0.17 -13.83 -16.58
C ARG A 95 -0.30 -15.00 -15.73
N LYS A 96 0.17 -15.10 -14.47
CA LYS A 96 -0.24 -16.14 -13.51
C LYS A 96 -1.73 -16.09 -13.17
N LEU A 97 -2.37 -14.93 -13.33
CA LEU A 97 -3.80 -14.71 -13.10
C LEU A 97 -4.62 -14.67 -14.39
N GLY A 98 -4.06 -15.11 -15.52
CA GLY A 98 -4.72 -15.04 -16.84
C GLY A 98 -4.87 -13.61 -17.33
N TRP A 99 -3.84 -12.77 -17.14
CA TRP A 99 -3.80 -11.36 -17.50
C TRP A 99 -4.84 -10.48 -16.75
N ARG A 100 -5.32 -10.96 -15.62
CA ARG A 100 -6.15 -10.20 -14.69
C ARG A 100 -5.33 -9.66 -13.53
N THR A 101 -5.87 -8.66 -12.85
CA THR A 101 -5.28 -8.14 -11.61
C THR A 101 -5.68 -9.00 -10.41
N ALA A 102 -4.94 -8.91 -9.31
CA ALA A 102 -5.32 -9.59 -8.07
C ALA A 102 -6.64 -9.05 -7.52
N THR A 103 -6.86 -7.75 -7.62
CA THR A 103 -8.11 -7.09 -7.23
C THR A 103 -9.29 -7.60 -8.04
N GLU A 104 -9.15 -7.69 -9.36
CA GLU A 104 -10.20 -8.23 -10.23
C GLU A 104 -10.53 -9.69 -9.93
N LYS A 105 -9.52 -10.52 -9.65
CA LYS A 105 -9.74 -11.92 -9.25
C LYS A 105 -10.48 -12.06 -7.92
N LEU A 106 -10.28 -11.11 -7.01
CA LEU A 106 -10.91 -11.12 -5.70
C LEU A 106 -12.34 -10.60 -5.75
N THR A 107 -12.56 -9.47 -6.46
CA THR A 107 -13.83 -8.73 -6.45
C THR A 107 -14.75 -9.07 -7.62
N GLY A 108 -14.20 -9.65 -8.69
CA GLY A 108 -14.90 -9.86 -9.95
C GLY A 108 -14.98 -8.62 -10.85
N ASN A 109 -14.63 -7.45 -10.34
CA ASN A 109 -14.73 -6.18 -11.05
C ASN A 109 -13.35 -5.68 -11.49
N THR A 110 -13.28 -5.06 -12.66
CA THR A 110 -12.07 -4.36 -13.11
C THR A 110 -11.81 -3.19 -12.17
N PRO A 111 -10.61 -3.10 -11.58
CA PRO A 111 -10.30 -2.05 -10.63
C PRO A 111 -10.18 -0.69 -11.33
N ASP A 112 -10.59 0.35 -10.63
CA ASP A 112 -10.33 1.72 -11.05
C ASP A 112 -8.85 2.06 -10.82
N ILE A 113 -8.16 2.43 -11.90
CA ILE A 113 -6.75 2.82 -11.88
C ILE A 113 -6.54 4.33 -11.83
N SER A 114 -7.61 5.14 -11.81
CA SER A 114 -7.52 6.60 -11.76
C SER A 114 -6.82 7.12 -10.51
N MET A 115 -6.78 6.30 -9.46
CA MET A 115 -6.07 6.59 -8.22
C MET A 115 -4.54 6.61 -8.35
N PHE A 116 -3.96 6.01 -9.41
CA PHE A 116 -2.51 5.96 -9.64
C PHE A 116 -2.03 7.14 -10.49
N ARG A 117 -2.37 8.35 -10.10
CA ARG A 117 -2.02 9.59 -10.81
C ARG A 117 -0.62 10.07 -10.48
N PHE A 118 -0.09 9.68 -9.33
CA PHE A 118 1.18 10.13 -8.78
C PHE A 118 2.07 8.92 -8.50
N HIS A 119 3.37 9.08 -8.55
CA HIS A 119 4.29 8.06 -8.09
C HIS A 119 4.72 8.28 -6.62
N PHE A 120 5.23 7.24 -6.00
CA PHE A 120 5.70 7.33 -4.62
C PHE A 120 6.74 8.43 -4.46
N TRP A 121 6.64 9.23 -3.40
CA TRP A 121 7.55 10.31 -3.04
C TRP A 121 7.60 11.47 -4.05
N GLU A 122 6.59 11.62 -4.89
CA GLU A 122 6.47 12.74 -5.84
C GLU A 122 6.27 14.06 -5.12
N ASP A 123 6.89 15.12 -5.63
CA ASP A 123 6.61 16.49 -5.23
C ASP A 123 5.21 16.90 -5.69
N ILE A 124 4.36 17.18 -4.75
CA ILE A 124 2.98 17.59 -5.00
C ILE A 124 2.64 18.86 -4.24
N GLU A 125 1.52 19.45 -4.61
CA GLU A 125 0.84 20.46 -3.81
C GLU A 125 -0.52 19.93 -3.37
N TYR A 126 -0.90 20.20 -2.13
CA TYR A 126 -2.20 19.88 -1.59
C TYR A 126 -2.95 21.13 -1.16
N PHE A 127 -4.27 21.11 -1.29
CA PHE A 127 -5.11 22.22 -0.86
C PHE A 127 -5.39 22.14 0.64
N ASN A 128 -5.13 23.25 1.34
CA ASN A 128 -5.46 23.41 2.75
C ASN A 128 -6.65 24.37 2.91
N PRO A 129 -7.85 23.88 3.23
CA PRO A 129 -9.05 24.72 3.32
C PRO A 129 -9.04 25.71 4.47
N GLY A 130 -8.10 25.56 5.43
CA GLY A 130 -7.95 26.49 6.57
C GLY A 130 -7.13 27.74 6.27
N THR A 131 -6.55 27.85 5.08
CA THR A 131 -5.74 29.03 4.71
C THR A 131 -6.64 30.21 4.41
N LYS A 132 -6.43 31.33 5.12
CA LYS A 132 -7.19 32.57 4.92
C LYS A 132 -6.64 33.32 3.71
N GLN A 133 -7.55 33.92 2.92
CA GLN A 133 -7.14 34.85 1.86
C GLN A 133 -6.35 36.03 2.44
N PRO A 134 -5.34 36.57 1.69
CA PRO A 134 -5.06 36.38 0.26
C PRO A 134 -4.09 35.25 -0.09
N GLU A 135 -3.69 34.42 0.89
CA GLU A 135 -2.75 33.33 0.64
C GLU A 135 -3.38 32.25 -0.27
N HIS A 136 -2.58 31.74 -1.21
CA HIS A 136 -2.98 30.58 -2.00
C HIS A 136 -3.01 29.36 -1.09
N GLY A 137 -4.18 28.71 -0.96
CA GLY A 137 -4.36 27.54 -0.09
C GLY A 137 -3.61 26.27 -0.52
N TRP A 138 -2.71 26.36 -1.51
CA TRP A 138 -1.87 25.28 -1.98
C TRP A 138 -0.54 25.24 -1.24
N LEU A 139 -0.27 24.12 -0.58
CA LEU A 139 0.93 23.91 0.21
C LEU A 139 1.74 22.73 -0.37
N PRO A 140 3.08 22.81 -0.30
CA PRO A 140 3.94 21.74 -0.79
C PRO A 140 3.86 20.50 0.10
N GLY A 141 4.02 19.33 -0.52
CA GLY A 141 4.06 18.05 0.17
C GLY A 141 4.68 16.95 -0.67
N ARG A 142 4.83 15.77 -0.06
CA ARG A 142 5.31 14.56 -0.69
C ARG A 142 4.22 13.51 -0.72
N PHE A 143 4.00 12.90 -1.86
CA PHE A 143 3.02 11.84 -2.01
C PHE A 143 3.50 10.53 -1.37
N LEU A 144 2.69 9.95 -0.48
CA LEU A 144 3.01 8.70 0.21
C LEU A 144 2.16 7.50 -0.23
N GLY A 145 1.03 7.76 -0.87
CA GLY A 145 0.12 6.69 -1.32
C GLY A 145 -1.34 7.01 -1.07
N ILE A 146 -2.18 6.02 -1.29
CA ILE A 146 -3.63 6.14 -1.17
C ILE A 146 -4.06 5.94 0.29
N ALA A 147 -4.96 6.78 0.77
CA ALA A 147 -5.56 6.67 2.09
C ALA A 147 -6.79 5.77 2.03
N TRP A 148 -6.67 4.55 2.58
CA TRP A 148 -7.75 3.56 2.53
C TRP A 148 -8.75 3.66 3.67
N ASP A 149 -8.30 4.26 4.75
CA ASP A 149 -8.94 4.31 6.05
C ASP A 149 -9.49 5.70 6.36
N VAL A 150 -9.30 6.64 5.44
CA VAL A 150 -9.76 8.03 5.60
C VAL A 150 -10.37 8.52 4.28
N GLY A 151 -11.60 9.00 4.34
CA GLY A 151 -12.30 9.53 3.18
C GLY A 151 -12.74 8.46 2.17
N ASP A 152 -13.14 8.92 1.00
CA ASP A 152 -13.52 8.08 -0.14
C ASP A 152 -12.36 7.82 -1.09
N HIS A 153 -12.67 7.21 -2.24
CA HIS A 153 -11.74 7.06 -3.35
C HIS A 153 -11.09 8.41 -3.70
N LEU A 154 -9.83 8.37 -4.09
CA LEU A 154 -9.02 9.55 -4.41
C LEU A 154 -8.61 10.42 -3.20
N THR A 155 -8.61 9.85 -2.00
CA THR A 155 -7.93 10.44 -0.85
C THR A 155 -6.52 9.86 -0.73
N TYR A 156 -5.55 10.72 -0.46
CA TYR A 156 -4.13 10.37 -0.51
C TYR A 156 -3.43 10.79 0.78
N PHE A 157 -2.45 10.02 1.21
CA PHE A 157 -1.52 10.42 2.26
C PHE A 157 -0.45 11.33 1.69
N VAL A 158 -0.31 12.48 2.31
CA VAL A 158 0.66 13.51 1.96
C VAL A 158 1.51 13.83 3.18
N GLU A 159 2.83 13.78 3.02
CA GLU A 159 3.76 14.26 4.03
C GLU A 159 4.07 15.74 3.77
N THR A 160 4.02 16.54 4.82
CA THR A 160 4.32 17.95 4.78
C THR A 160 4.98 18.38 6.09
N GLU A 161 5.61 19.53 6.12
CA GLU A 161 6.11 20.14 7.34
C GLU A 161 5.04 21.05 7.95
N ASN A 162 4.84 20.92 9.25
CA ASN A 162 4.01 21.86 9.99
C ASN A 162 4.80 23.15 10.28
N PRO A 163 4.14 24.23 10.76
CA PRO A 163 4.81 25.50 11.08
C PRO A 163 5.94 25.38 12.12
N THR A 164 6.02 24.28 12.85
CA THR A 164 7.09 23.99 13.82
C THR A 164 8.25 23.20 13.22
N GLY A 165 8.29 22.98 11.91
CA GLY A 165 9.34 22.22 11.22
C GLY A 165 9.28 20.71 11.42
N ARG A 166 8.16 20.17 11.90
CA ARG A 166 7.98 18.72 12.07
C ARG A 166 7.22 18.13 10.89
N ASN A 167 7.68 17.00 10.41
CA ASN A 167 6.95 16.24 9.39
C ASN A 167 5.66 15.66 9.96
N VAL A 168 4.56 15.96 9.29
CA VAL A 168 3.23 15.43 9.59
C VAL A 168 2.66 14.75 8.35
N ILE A 169 1.81 13.75 8.55
CA ILE A 169 1.14 13.04 7.48
C ILE A 169 -0.34 13.39 7.54
N LEU A 170 -0.84 13.90 6.43
CA LEU A 170 -2.22 14.32 6.27
C LEU A 170 -2.91 13.48 5.20
N ALA A 171 -4.23 13.27 5.35
CA ALA A 171 -5.06 12.73 4.29
C ALA A 171 -5.71 13.90 3.51
N ARG A 172 -5.54 13.92 2.19
CA ARG A 172 -6.04 14.99 1.30
C ARG A 172 -6.57 14.41 0.00
N SER A 173 -7.73 14.89 -0.43
CA SER A 173 -8.34 14.51 -1.72
C SER A 173 -7.95 15.48 -2.84
N THR A 174 -7.73 16.75 -2.52
CA THR A 174 -7.38 17.78 -3.50
C THR A 174 -5.87 17.97 -3.52
N ILE A 175 -5.23 17.28 -4.46
CA ILE A 175 -3.78 17.35 -4.69
C ILE A 175 -3.50 17.51 -6.20
N ARG A 176 -2.35 18.11 -6.52
CA ARG A 176 -1.86 18.26 -7.89
C ARG A 176 -0.34 18.08 -7.96
N ALA A 177 0.17 17.75 -9.14
CA ALA A 177 1.61 17.76 -9.36
C ALA A 177 2.15 19.17 -9.16
N ARG A 178 3.29 19.29 -8.47
CA ARG A 178 3.96 20.58 -8.33
C ARG A 178 4.51 21.01 -9.70
N GLN A 179 4.08 22.17 -10.16
CA GLN A 179 4.68 22.75 -11.38
C GLN A 179 6.12 23.12 -11.10
N PRO A 180 7.06 22.81 -12.02
CA PRO A 180 8.40 23.34 -11.90
C PRO A 180 8.29 24.87 -11.89
N THR A 181 8.86 25.50 -10.87
CA THR A 181 9.00 26.95 -10.84
C THR A 181 9.77 27.35 -12.08
N SER A 182 9.07 27.90 -13.09
CA SER A 182 9.74 28.54 -14.20
C SER A 182 10.57 29.65 -13.60
N SER A 183 11.89 29.51 -13.70
CA SER A 183 12.84 30.60 -13.43
C SER A 183 12.61 31.66 -14.51
N LEU A 184 11.58 32.46 -14.34
CA LEU A 184 11.39 33.75 -15.01
C LEU A 184 11.93 34.81 -14.07
N ASP A 185 13.27 34.86 -13.97
CA ASP A 185 14.02 36.02 -13.51
C ASP A 185 15.41 35.92 -14.14
N SER A 186 15.50 36.50 -15.31
CA SER A 186 16.77 36.93 -15.94
C SER A 186 16.50 38.27 -16.60
#